data_d3be16fbbfcb3bf957d1afd4970e3478
#
_entry.id   d3be16fbbfcb3bf957d1afd4970e3478
#
_cell.length_a   1.000
_cell.length_b   1.000
_cell.length_c   1.000
_cell.angle_alpha   90.00
_cell.angle_beta   90.00
_cell.angle_gamma   90.00
#
_symmetry.space_group_name_H-M   'P 1'
#
loop_
_entity.id
_entity.type
_entity.pdbx_description
1 polymer ?
#
loop_
_entity_poly.entity_id
_entity_poly.type
_entity_poly.pdbx_seq_one_letter_code
_entity_poly.pdbx_strand_id
1 'polypeptide(L)'
;MKKIKYIIVITFFILKSSYVYSDDNFDVWKINFKKYALKQGISTQTLNRIIDKSIFLPDVIKYDRYQPEFYEDTKTYISKRATNKKIIIGNKIYKNNFKKIDKISKEFNIDKSLLLSLMGIETNFGNYLGKMDIISSLATLSFDKRRSEFFTSELITLLILIDNNIVNSDNLFGSWAGAFGNFQFMPSTIKNYAVDSDKDGKINLKETEDSFASAANYLNSLGWDNTKPCFYKIELNKDIPNSYLNVSAKKIHSTKKVKYLKKYIKNFNFLDKYDVLNA
;
A
#
# COMPACT_ATOMS: atom_id res chain seq x y z
N MET A 1 -61.35 44.40 8.01
CA MET A 1 -60.66 43.55 9.01
C MET A 1 -59.73 42.59 8.26
N LYS A 2 -58.41 42.89 8.25
CA LYS A 2 -57.39 42.08 7.58
C LYS A 2 -56.85 41.08 8.63
N LYS A 3 -56.99 39.78 8.36
CA LYS A 3 -56.43 38.72 9.17
C LYS A 3 -54.94 38.52 8.76
N ILE A 4 -54.02 38.83 9.67
CA ILE A 4 -52.59 38.56 9.55
C ILE A 4 -52.39 37.11 9.91
N LYS A 5 -51.92 36.27 8.94
CA LYS A 5 -51.48 34.90 9.20
C LYS A 5 -49.99 34.95 9.61
N TYR A 6 -49.67 34.59 10.82
CA TYR A 6 -48.28 34.36 11.25
C TYR A 6 -47.79 33.00 10.70
N ILE A 7 -46.78 33.03 9.87
CA ILE A 7 -46.03 31.83 9.44
C ILE A 7 -44.87 31.66 10.44
N ILE A 8 -44.98 30.64 11.29
CA ILE A 8 -43.87 30.21 12.17
C ILE A 8 -42.94 29.36 11.32
N VAL A 9 -41.77 29.90 10.99
CA VAL A 9 -40.68 29.16 10.37
C VAL A 9 -39.87 28.48 11.49
N ILE A 10 -40.07 27.17 11.66
CA ILE A 10 -39.24 26.36 12.56
C ILE A 10 -37.98 26.00 11.81
N THR A 11 -36.87 26.71 12.11
CA THR A 11 -35.56 26.40 11.62
C THR A 11 -35.00 25.21 12.42
N PHE A 12 -35.01 24.03 11.80
CA PHE A 12 -34.34 22.84 12.38
C PHE A 12 -32.83 23.05 12.24
N PHE A 13 -32.18 23.45 13.32
CA PHE A 13 -30.74 23.37 13.44
C PHE A 13 -30.36 21.91 13.60
N ILE A 14 -29.93 21.26 12.50
CA ILE A 14 -29.25 19.99 12.58
C ILE A 14 -27.84 20.27 13.14
N LEU A 15 -27.69 20.14 14.44
CA LEU A 15 -26.39 20.03 15.08
C LEU A 15 -25.69 18.80 14.53
N LYS A 16 -24.88 18.96 13.48
CA LYS A 16 -23.82 18.01 13.17
C LYS A 16 -22.89 18.02 14.37
N SER A 17 -23.05 17.05 15.27
CA SER A 17 -22.05 16.77 16.28
C SER A 17 -20.80 16.30 15.55
N SER A 18 -19.91 17.24 15.27
CA SER A 18 -18.52 16.93 14.96
C SER A 18 -17.98 16.26 16.22
N TYR A 19 -17.74 14.94 16.17
CA TYR A 19 -16.98 14.30 17.22
C TYR A 19 -15.58 14.94 17.18
N VAL A 20 -15.35 15.89 18.07
CA VAL A 20 -14.00 16.39 18.36
C VAL A 20 -13.33 15.23 19.11
N TYR A 21 -12.49 14.49 18.43
CA TYR A 21 -11.55 13.58 19.08
C TYR A 21 -10.61 14.47 19.89
N SER A 22 -10.73 14.45 21.22
CA SER A 22 -9.84 15.20 22.08
C SER A 22 -8.57 14.37 22.33
N ASP A 23 -7.42 15.05 22.49
CA ASP A 23 -6.15 14.44 22.86
C ASP A 23 -6.28 13.60 24.15
N ASP A 24 -7.11 14.06 25.11
CA ASP A 24 -7.39 13.34 26.36
C ASP A 24 -7.94 11.91 26.15
N ASN A 25 -8.80 11.72 25.15
CA ASN A 25 -9.33 10.41 24.82
C ASN A 25 -8.26 9.50 24.19
N PHE A 26 -7.30 10.07 23.46
CA PHE A 26 -6.19 9.31 22.87
C PHE A 26 -5.22 8.84 23.94
N ASP A 27 -4.93 9.65 24.97
CA ASP A 27 -4.09 9.25 26.09
C ASP A 27 -4.73 8.11 26.93
N VAL A 28 -6.03 8.17 27.18
CA VAL A 28 -6.79 7.07 27.81
C VAL A 28 -6.69 5.81 26.94
N TRP A 29 -6.82 5.95 25.61
CA TRP A 29 -6.65 4.82 24.69
C TRP A 29 -5.24 4.22 24.77
N LYS A 30 -4.18 5.05 24.79
CA LYS A 30 -2.79 4.56 24.95
C LYS A 30 -2.61 3.68 26.18
N ILE A 31 -3.18 4.10 27.31
CA ILE A 31 -3.11 3.32 28.55
C ILE A 31 -3.76 1.93 28.37
N ASN A 32 -4.94 1.87 27.76
CA ASN A 32 -5.65 0.62 27.52
C ASN A 32 -4.93 -0.24 26.46
N PHE A 33 -4.43 0.39 25.40
CA PHE A 33 -3.65 -0.28 24.35
C PHE A 33 -2.38 -0.91 24.92
N LYS A 34 -1.65 -0.22 25.79
CA LYS A 34 -0.45 -0.79 26.45
C LYS A 34 -0.77 -2.04 27.26
N LYS A 35 -1.90 -2.04 28.03
CA LYS A 35 -2.36 -3.24 28.75
C LYS A 35 -2.67 -4.41 27.80
N TYR A 36 -3.25 -4.12 26.64
CA TYR A 36 -3.52 -5.12 25.62
C TYR A 36 -2.22 -5.62 24.98
N ALA A 37 -1.31 -4.73 24.62
CA ALA A 37 -0.03 -5.06 23.98
C ALA A 37 0.91 -5.89 24.90
N LEU A 38 0.90 -5.63 26.20
CA LEU A 38 1.59 -6.48 27.20
C LEU A 38 1.10 -7.93 27.15
N LYS A 39 -0.23 -8.14 27.01
CA LYS A 39 -0.80 -9.50 26.88
C LYS A 39 -0.42 -10.17 25.55
N GLN A 40 -0.01 -9.39 24.54
CA GLN A 40 0.52 -9.91 23.27
C GLN A 40 2.04 -10.20 23.33
N GLY A 41 2.67 -10.07 24.51
CA GLY A 41 4.08 -10.38 24.73
C GLY A 41 5.07 -9.26 24.43
N ILE A 42 4.59 -8.03 24.19
CA ILE A 42 5.49 -6.88 23.94
C ILE A 42 6.02 -6.37 25.29
N SER A 43 7.33 -6.07 25.36
CA SER A 43 7.96 -5.63 26.59
C SER A 43 7.49 -4.26 27.04
N THR A 44 7.45 -4.06 28.38
CA THR A 44 7.15 -2.75 29.00
C THR A 44 8.12 -1.67 28.51
N GLN A 45 9.39 -2.03 28.30
CA GLN A 45 10.41 -1.11 27.82
C GLN A 45 10.06 -0.56 26.43
N THR A 46 9.70 -1.44 25.50
CA THR A 46 9.28 -1.03 24.13
C THR A 46 8.02 -0.19 24.19
N LEU A 47 7.02 -0.56 24.96
CA LEU A 47 5.78 0.20 25.07
C LEU A 47 6.00 1.62 25.60
N ASN A 48 6.82 1.76 26.66
CA ASN A 48 7.12 3.08 27.22
C ASN A 48 7.97 3.93 26.27
N ARG A 49 8.92 3.31 25.56
CA ARG A 49 9.76 4.01 24.60
C ARG A 49 8.99 4.48 23.35
N ILE A 50 8.04 3.68 22.90
CA ILE A 50 7.38 3.85 21.58
C ILE A 50 5.98 4.45 21.73
N ILE A 51 5.09 3.81 22.49
CA ILE A 51 3.67 4.22 22.57
C ILE A 51 3.50 5.52 23.35
N ASP A 52 4.28 5.74 24.41
CA ASP A 52 4.15 6.99 25.17
C ASP A 52 4.55 8.23 24.34
N LYS A 53 5.44 8.06 23.36
CA LYS A 53 5.84 9.13 22.44
C LYS A 53 4.91 9.31 21.24
N SER A 54 3.98 8.38 21.00
CA SER A 54 3.05 8.50 19.88
C SER A 54 2.07 9.66 20.12
N ILE A 55 1.78 10.39 19.06
CA ILE A 55 0.87 11.53 19.07
C ILE A 55 -0.36 11.26 18.21
N PHE A 56 -1.46 11.92 18.53
CA PHE A 56 -2.67 11.88 17.73
C PHE A 56 -2.51 12.70 16.45
N LEU A 57 -2.76 12.09 15.28
CA LEU A 57 -2.60 12.71 13.95
C LEU A 57 -3.96 12.78 13.22
N PRO A 58 -4.77 13.83 13.44
CA PRO A 58 -6.12 13.91 12.86
C PRO A 58 -6.14 13.89 11.33
N ASP A 59 -5.08 14.37 10.68
CA ASP A 59 -4.98 14.32 9.21
C ASP A 59 -4.88 12.90 8.67
N VAL A 60 -4.32 11.96 9.40
CA VAL A 60 -4.28 10.54 9.06
C VAL A 60 -5.70 9.98 8.89
N ILE A 61 -6.62 10.37 9.78
CA ILE A 61 -8.04 10.00 9.69
C ILE A 61 -8.69 10.57 8.43
N LYS A 62 -8.35 11.81 8.06
CA LYS A 62 -8.83 12.43 6.80
C LYS A 62 -8.35 11.66 5.58
N TYR A 63 -7.05 11.28 5.53
CA TYR A 63 -6.49 10.48 4.45
C TYR A 63 -7.14 9.10 4.36
N ASP A 64 -7.42 8.44 5.49
CA ASP A 64 -8.12 7.16 5.50
C ASP A 64 -9.54 7.24 4.91
N ARG A 65 -10.21 8.38 5.05
CA ARG A 65 -11.56 8.59 4.52
C ARG A 65 -11.60 9.06 3.07
N TYR A 66 -10.51 9.62 2.57
CA TYR A 66 -10.41 10.14 1.21
C TYR A 66 -9.15 9.65 0.52
N GLN A 67 -9.31 8.77 -0.46
CA GLN A 67 -8.23 8.15 -1.24
C GLN A 67 -8.43 8.51 -2.72
N PRO A 68 -7.69 9.52 -3.26
CA PRO A 68 -7.87 10.04 -4.62
C PRO A 68 -7.68 9.00 -5.72
N GLU A 69 -6.83 8.00 -5.51
CA GLU A 69 -6.53 6.92 -6.46
C GLU A 69 -7.75 6.09 -6.86
N PHE A 70 -8.81 6.14 -6.09
CA PHE A 70 -10.06 5.44 -6.41
C PHE A 70 -10.93 6.14 -7.46
N TYR A 71 -10.55 7.34 -7.90
CA TYR A 71 -11.32 8.16 -8.83
C TYR A 71 -10.69 8.30 -10.22
N GLU A 72 -9.48 7.75 -10.42
CA GLU A 72 -8.82 7.79 -11.73
C GLU A 72 -9.27 6.63 -12.63
N ASP A 73 -9.44 6.90 -13.93
CA ASP A 73 -9.55 5.86 -14.95
C ASP A 73 -8.19 5.24 -15.27
N THR A 74 -8.19 4.02 -15.83
CA THR A 74 -6.97 3.25 -16.11
C THR A 74 -6.00 4.00 -17.02
N LYS A 75 -6.47 4.69 -18.06
CA LYS A 75 -5.62 5.42 -19.00
C LYS A 75 -4.90 6.56 -18.31
N THR A 76 -5.63 7.36 -17.53
CA THR A 76 -5.09 8.47 -16.73
C THR A 76 -4.09 7.94 -15.71
N TYR A 77 -4.43 6.86 -15.00
CA TYR A 77 -3.57 6.21 -14.03
C TYR A 77 -2.22 5.80 -14.65
N ILE A 78 -2.25 5.08 -15.78
CA ILE A 78 -1.04 4.62 -16.48
C ILE A 78 -0.23 5.81 -16.98
N SER A 79 -0.84 6.79 -17.65
CA SER A 79 -0.15 7.93 -18.24
C SER A 79 0.62 8.77 -17.21
N LYS A 80 0.09 8.87 -15.98
CA LYS A 80 0.76 9.59 -14.89
C LYS A 80 1.90 8.78 -14.26
N ARG A 81 1.81 7.45 -14.24
CA ARG A 81 2.73 6.59 -13.48
C ARG A 81 3.77 5.86 -14.32
N ALA A 82 3.50 5.61 -15.61
CA ALA A 82 4.43 4.95 -16.54
C ALA A 82 5.03 5.95 -17.54
N THR A 83 5.89 6.85 -17.06
CA THR A 83 6.49 7.92 -17.87
C THR A 83 7.92 7.58 -18.31
N ASN A 84 8.37 8.15 -19.44
CA ASN A 84 9.77 8.03 -19.89
C ASN A 84 10.79 8.48 -18.83
N LYS A 85 10.45 9.51 -18.04
CA LYS A 85 11.28 9.97 -16.92
C LYS A 85 11.51 8.85 -15.91
N LYS A 86 10.46 8.09 -15.55
CA LYS A 86 10.60 6.95 -14.63
C LYS A 86 11.43 5.82 -15.23
N ILE A 87 11.31 5.55 -16.53
CA ILE A 87 12.16 4.56 -17.21
C ILE A 87 13.65 4.94 -17.10
N ILE A 88 13.98 6.21 -17.33
CA ILE A 88 15.36 6.70 -17.22
C ILE A 88 15.88 6.54 -15.78
N ILE A 89 15.08 6.91 -14.79
CA ILE A 89 15.45 6.76 -13.36
C ILE A 89 15.64 5.30 -13.01
N GLY A 90 14.71 4.42 -13.38
CA GLY A 90 14.79 2.99 -13.12
C GLY A 90 16.05 2.35 -13.71
N ASN A 91 16.38 2.69 -14.96
CA ASN A 91 17.61 2.25 -15.61
C ASN A 91 18.88 2.75 -14.89
N LYS A 92 18.87 3.97 -14.35
CA LYS A 92 19.99 4.49 -13.54
C LYS A 92 20.14 3.73 -12.24
N ILE A 93 19.03 3.47 -11.52
CA ILE A 93 19.04 2.66 -10.28
C ILE A 93 19.58 1.26 -10.55
N TYR A 94 19.10 0.62 -11.63
CA TYR A 94 19.59 -0.70 -12.02
C TYR A 94 21.11 -0.68 -12.31
N LYS A 95 21.59 0.25 -13.12
CA LYS A 95 23.03 0.36 -13.44
C LYS A 95 23.90 0.53 -12.20
N ASN A 96 23.44 1.28 -11.22
CA ASN A 96 24.17 1.52 -9.97
C ASN A 96 24.18 0.32 -9.04
N ASN A 97 23.17 -0.57 -9.13
CA ASN A 97 22.97 -1.70 -8.21
C ASN A 97 22.87 -3.05 -8.94
N PHE A 98 23.34 -3.16 -10.20
CA PHE A 98 23.06 -4.32 -11.05
C PHE A 98 23.48 -5.66 -10.44
N LYS A 99 24.64 -5.73 -9.75
CA LYS A 99 25.11 -6.97 -9.12
C LYS A 99 24.14 -7.48 -8.05
N LYS A 100 23.64 -6.57 -7.20
CA LYS A 100 22.71 -6.87 -6.13
C LYS A 100 21.35 -7.27 -6.70
N ILE A 101 20.81 -6.48 -7.61
CA ILE A 101 19.49 -6.70 -8.21
C ILE A 101 19.48 -7.97 -9.06
N ASP A 102 20.52 -8.25 -9.85
CA ASP A 102 20.62 -9.47 -10.67
C ASP A 102 20.77 -10.73 -9.81
N LYS A 103 21.52 -10.65 -8.69
CA LYS A 103 21.59 -11.75 -7.72
C LYS A 103 20.21 -12.08 -7.16
N ILE A 104 19.50 -11.08 -6.65
CA ILE A 104 18.15 -11.23 -6.07
C ILE A 104 17.16 -11.74 -7.13
N SER A 105 17.15 -11.16 -8.31
CA SER A 105 16.30 -11.57 -9.42
C SER A 105 16.46 -13.07 -9.76
N LYS A 106 17.69 -13.57 -9.75
CA LYS A 106 18.01 -14.98 -10.01
C LYS A 106 17.60 -15.87 -8.83
N GLU A 107 17.92 -15.45 -7.61
CA GLU A 107 17.67 -16.21 -6.39
C GLU A 107 16.17 -16.48 -6.17
N PHE A 108 15.34 -15.45 -6.35
CA PHE A 108 13.89 -15.55 -6.16
C PHE A 108 13.11 -15.83 -7.45
N ASN A 109 13.79 -15.95 -8.60
CA ASN A 109 13.17 -16.10 -9.92
C ASN A 109 12.10 -15.03 -10.22
N ILE A 110 12.41 -13.77 -9.92
CA ILE A 110 11.54 -12.60 -10.19
C ILE A 110 12.25 -11.66 -11.16
N ASP A 111 11.53 -11.23 -12.21
CA ASP A 111 12.10 -10.30 -13.20
C ASP A 111 12.47 -8.97 -12.55
N LYS A 112 13.72 -8.55 -12.78
CA LYS A 112 14.23 -7.29 -12.24
C LYS A 112 13.49 -6.05 -12.72
N SER A 113 12.93 -6.09 -13.92
CA SER A 113 12.12 -4.97 -14.45
C SER A 113 10.82 -4.82 -13.67
N LEU A 114 10.24 -5.93 -13.22
CA LEU A 114 9.05 -5.91 -12.35
C LEU A 114 9.39 -5.26 -11.00
N LEU A 115 10.47 -5.69 -10.34
CA LEU A 115 10.90 -5.12 -9.06
C LEU A 115 11.17 -3.62 -9.18
N LEU A 116 11.93 -3.20 -10.21
CA LEU A 116 12.19 -1.79 -10.47
C LEU A 116 10.91 -0.99 -10.75
N SER A 117 9.97 -1.58 -11.48
CA SER A 117 8.69 -0.92 -11.78
C SER A 117 7.85 -0.72 -10.52
N LEU A 118 7.78 -1.73 -9.65
CA LEU A 118 7.09 -1.61 -8.37
C LEU A 118 7.71 -0.52 -7.49
N MET A 119 9.04 -0.51 -7.32
CA MET A 119 9.73 0.56 -6.58
C MET A 119 9.45 1.95 -7.20
N GLY A 120 9.38 2.02 -8.53
CA GLY A 120 9.06 3.24 -9.27
C GLY A 120 7.62 3.73 -9.02
N ILE A 121 6.67 2.82 -8.87
CA ILE A 121 5.26 3.15 -8.59
C ILE A 121 5.10 3.54 -7.12
N GLU A 122 5.60 2.72 -6.20
CA GLU A 122 5.40 2.87 -4.76
C GLU A 122 6.08 4.12 -4.19
N THR A 123 7.34 4.34 -4.53
CA THR A 123 8.14 5.37 -3.87
C THR A 123 8.88 6.32 -4.83
N ASN A 124 8.56 6.26 -6.14
CA ASN A 124 9.35 6.98 -7.15
C ASN A 124 10.85 6.70 -6.99
N PHE A 125 11.19 5.40 -6.87
CA PHE A 125 12.57 4.91 -6.67
C PHE A 125 13.23 5.41 -5.38
N GLY A 126 12.51 5.38 -4.27
CA GLY A 126 12.98 5.80 -2.96
C GLY A 126 13.01 7.32 -2.73
N ASN A 127 12.64 8.14 -3.74
CA ASN A 127 12.60 9.59 -3.59
C ASN A 127 11.39 10.07 -2.76
N TYR A 128 10.38 9.24 -2.56
CA TYR A 128 9.18 9.54 -1.79
C TYR A 128 8.76 8.33 -0.95
N LEU A 129 9.36 8.24 0.23
CA LEU A 129 9.09 7.15 1.18
C LEU A 129 7.90 7.43 2.12
N GLY A 130 7.31 8.62 2.03
CA GLY A 130 6.33 9.14 2.98
C GLY A 130 6.98 9.97 4.08
N LYS A 131 6.16 10.80 4.74
CA LYS A 131 6.63 11.75 5.77
C LYS A 131 5.88 11.61 7.10
N MET A 132 4.95 10.66 7.18
CA MET A 132 4.17 10.46 8.40
C MET A 132 4.96 9.57 9.36
N ASP A 133 4.94 9.92 10.65
CA ASP A 133 5.40 9.01 11.70
C ASP A 133 4.52 7.76 11.71
N ILE A 134 5.12 6.61 11.44
CA ILE A 134 4.40 5.34 11.27
C ILE A 134 3.70 4.91 12.56
N ILE A 135 4.37 5.09 13.69
CA ILE A 135 3.86 4.66 14.98
C ILE A 135 2.63 5.49 15.35
N SER A 136 2.74 6.82 15.27
CA SER A 136 1.63 7.74 15.54
C SER A 136 0.48 7.56 14.53
N SER A 137 0.79 7.27 13.28
CA SER A 137 -0.22 6.98 12.25
C SER A 137 -1.01 5.72 12.57
N LEU A 138 -0.32 4.61 12.86
CA LEU A 138 -0.97 3.35 13.23
C LEU A 138 -1.72 3.46 14.55
N ALA A 139 -1.17 4.16 15.56
CA ALA A 139 -1.83 4.42 16.82
C ALA A 139 -3.13 5.23 16.62
N THR A 140 -3.08 6.30 15.81
CA THR A 140 -4.25 7.10 15.47
C THR A 140 -5.33 6.30 14.76
N LEU A 141 -4.96 5.46 13.78
CA LEU A 141 -5.89 4.62 13.04
C LEU A 141 -6.43 3.45 13.87
N SER A 142 -5.65 2.96 14.83
CA SER A 142 -6.09 1.98 15.82
C SER A 142 -7.11 2.58 16.80
N PHE A 143 -6.94 3.85 17.16
CA PHE A 143 -7.88 4.62 17.97
C PHE A 143 -9.18 4.94 17.22
N ASP A 144 -9.10 5.22 15.89
CA ASP A 144 -10.27 5.50 15.05
C ASP A 144 -11.12 4.25 14.83
N LYS A 145 -12.43 4.35 15.00
CA LYS A 145 -13.34 3.18 15.01
C LYS A 145 -13.47 2.47 13.65
N ARG A 146 -13.17 3.13 12.54
CA ARG A 146 -13.52 2.63 11.20
C ARG A 146 -12.82 1.31 10.82
N ARG A 147 -11.52 1.20 11.06
CA ARG A 147 -10.70 0.02 10.78
C ARG A 147 -9.79 -0.33 11.95
N SER A 148 -10.27 -0.10 13.17
CA SER A 148 -9.49 -0.24 14.39
C SER A 148 -8.82 -1.60 14.54
N GLU A 149 -9.52 -2.69 14.27
CA GLU A 149 -8.97 -4.05 14.39
C GLU A 149 -7.78 -4.27 13.47
N PHE A 150 -7.91 -3.86 12.19
CA PHE A 150 -6.84 -3.99 11.22
C PHE A 150 -5.60 -3.20 11.65
N PHE A 151 -5.77 -1.92 11.98
CA PHE A 151 -4.63 -1.08 12.35
C PHE A 151 -4.03 -1.43 13.71
N THR A 152 -4.84 -1.93 14.64
CA THR A 152 -4.35 -2.48 15.91
C THR A 152 -3.46 -3.70 15.67
N SER A 153 -3.86 -4.60 14.78
CA SER A 153 -3.04 -5.75 14.38
C SER A 153 -1.71 -5.33 13.73
N GLU A 154 -1.73 -4.33 12.85
CA GLU A 154 -0.52 -3.79 12.23
C GLU A 154 0.40 -3.12 13.27
N LEU A 155 -0.15 -2.35 14.20
CA LEU A 155 0.61 -1.71 15.26
C LEU A 155 1.25 -2.75 16.20
N ILE A 156 0.51 -3.75 16.64
CA ILE A 156 1.04 -4.85 17.45
C ILE A 156 2.18 -5.58 16.71
N THR A 157 1.97 -5.88 15.42
CA THR A 157 2.99 -6.53 14.60
C THR A 157 4.26 -5.67 14.50
N LEU A 158 4.12 -4.36 14.27
CA LEU A 158 5.26 -3.44 14.25
C LEU A 158 6.00 -3.42 15.59
N LEU A 159 5.27 -3.36 16.70
CA LEU A 159 5.87 -3.36 18.04
C LEU A 159 6.62 -4.66 18.32
N ILE A 160 6.12 -5.81 17.89
CA ILE A 160 6.83 -7.10 17.99
C ILE A 160 8.14 -7.06 17.18
N LEU A 161 8.11 -6.53 15.94
CA LEU A 161 9.31 -6.40 15.10
C LEU A 161 10.36 -5.48 15.75
N ILE A 162 9.92 -4.40 16.38
CA ILE A 162 10.79 -3.45 17.10
C ILE A 162 11.35 -4.10 18.38
N ASP A 163 10.51 -4.78 19.16
CA ASP A 163 10.89 -5.42 20.41
C ASP A 163 11.96 -6.51 20.21
N ASN A 164 11.85 -7.22 19.08
CA ASN A 164 12.83 -8.23 18.64
C ASN A 164 14.05 -7.63 17.89
N ASN A 165 14.19 -6.31 17.83
CA ASN A 165 15.25 -5.60 17.09
C ASN A 165 15.34 -5.91 15.58
N ILE A 166 14.28 -6.43 14.98
CA ILE A 166 14.21 -6.72 13.54
C ILE A 166 14.06 -5.40 12.75
N VAL A 167 13.25 -4.47 13.27
CA VAL A 167 13.03 -3.15 12.67
C VAL A 167 13.52 -2.07 13.63
N ASN A 168 14.32 -1.13 13.13
CA ASN A 168 14.72 0.04 13.91
C ASN A 168 13.55 1.03 14.00
N SER A 169 13.21 1.44 15.21
CA SER A 169 12.16 2.44 15.48
C SER A 169 12.58 3.89 15.27
N ASP A 170 13.90 4.16 15.15
CA ASP A 170 14.38 5.51 15.02
C ASP A 170 14.08 6.08 13.63
N ASN A 171 13.44 7.25 13.59
CA ASN A 171 13.07 7.91 12.33
C ASN A 171 12.25 7.02 11.38
N LEU A 172 11.30 6.28 11.92
CA LEU A 172 10.43 5.40 11.15
C LEU A 172 9.30 6.21 10.50
N PHE A 173 9.59 6.76 9.32
CA PHE A 173 8.65 7.51 8.51
C PHE A 173 8.20 6.72 7.28
N GLY A 174 6.95 6.95 6.87
CA GLY A 174 6.35 6.28 5.73
C GLY A 174 5.00 6.89 5.32
N SER A 175 4.08 6.04 4.85
CA SER A 175 2.74 6.45 4.47
C SER A 175 1.86 6.75 5.69
N TRP A 176 0.78 7.46 5.46
CA TRP A 176 -0.24 7.72 6.49
C TRP A 176 -0.90 6.41 7.02
N ALA A 177 -0.89 5.34 6.23
CA ALA A 177 -1.48 4.05 6.59
C ALA A 177 -0.51 3.10 7.31
N GLY A 178 0.74 3.49 7.53
CA GLY A 178 1.71 2.66 8.24
C GLY A 178 2.64 1.84 7.34
N ALA A 179 2.59 2.01 6.01
CA ALA A 179 3.51 1.35 5.09
C ALA A 179 4.82 2.14 4.98
N PHE A 180 5.95 1.43 4.85
CA PHE A 180 7.28 2.05 4.76
C PHE A 180 8.29 1.28 3.91
N GLY A 181 9.44 1.91 3.66
CA GLY A 181 10.51 1.36 2.83
C GLY A 181 10.25 1.54 1.32
N ASN A 182 11.19 1.08 0.52
CA ASN A 182 11.20 1.26 -0.94
C ASN A 182 9.98 0.68 -1.65
N PHE A 183 9.36 -0.36 -1.09
CA PHE A 183 8.19 -1.05 -1.63
C PHE A 183 6.93 -0.87 -0.78
N GLN A 184 6.93 0.07 0.16
CA GLN A 184 5.77 0.44 1.01
C GLN A 184 5.10 -0.78 1.67
N PHE A 185 5.88 -1.58 2.38
CA PHE A 185 5.38 -2.74 3.10
C PHE A 185 4.68 -2.36 4.39
N MET A 186 3.54 -2.99 4.63
CA MET A 186 2.87 -2.97 5.92
C MET A 186 3.63 -3.85 6.94
N PRO A 187 3.53 -3.59 8.25
CA PRO A 187 4.19 -4.41 9.28
C PRO A 187 3.92 -5.91 9.16
N SER A 188 2.69 -6.30 8.87
CA SER A 188 2.34 -7.71 8.62
C SER A 188 3.04 -8.30 7.40
N THR A 189 3.22 -7.52 6.34
CA THR A 189 3.97 -7.95 5.15
C THR A 189 5.45 -8.14 5.49
N ILE A 190 6.03 -7.24 6.30
CA ILE A 190 7.42 -7.37 6.76
C ILE A 190 7.58 -8.65 7.59
N LYS A 191 6.72 -8.85 8.57
CA LYS A 191 6.76 -10.04 9.44
C LYS A 191 6.76 -11.35 8.65
N ASN A 192 5.96 -11.41 7.57
CA ASN A 192 5.74 -12.65 6.83
C ASN A 192 6.71 -12.87 5.67
N TYR A 193 7.26 -11.80 5.09
CA TYR A 193 7.97 -11.88 3.81
C TYR A 193 9.29 -11.15 3.75
N ALA A 194 9.64 -10.31 4.74
CA ALA A 194 10.90 -9.59 4.69
C ALA A 194 12.10 -10.55 4.82
N VAL A 195 13.18 -10.18 4.15
CA VAL A 195 14.42 -10.95 4.07
C VAL A 195 15.58 -10.04 4.47
N ASP A 196 16.36 -10.46 5.46
CA ASP A 196 17.68 -9.92 5.78
C ASP A 196 18.67 -10.49 4.75
N SER A 197 18.86 -9.76 3.64
CA SER A 197 19.61 -10.25 2.50
C SER A 197 21.11 -10.05 2.62
N ASP A 198 21.55 -9.05 3.39
CA ASP A 198 22.95 -8.79 3.69
C ASP A 198 23.45 -9.49 4.96
N LYS A 199 22.52 -10.10 5.74
CA LYS A 199 22.76 -10.90 6.94
C LYS A 199 23.37 -10.10 8.10
N ASP A 200 22.98 -8.83 8.24
CA ASP A 200 23.40 -7.99 9.35
C ASP A 200 22.52 -8.16 10.62
N GLY A 201 21.48 -8.98 10.54
CA GLY A 201 20.54 -9.28 11.63
C GLY A 201 19.39 -8.29 11.74
N LYS A 202 19.21 -7.40 10.75
CA LYS A 202 18.14 -6.40 10.69
C LYS A 202 17.43 -6.42 9.34
N ILE A 203 16.30 -5.77 9.28
CA ILE A 203 15.55 -5.52 8.02
C ILE A 203 15.58 -4.03 7.74
N ASN A 204 16.36 -3.62 6.74
CA ASN A 204 16.41 -2.23 6.29
C ASN A 204 15.75 -2.06 4.92
N LEU A 205 14.44 -1.82 4.91
CA LEU A 205 13.65 -1.69 3.67
C LEU A 205 13.92 -0.38 2.88
N LYS A 206 14.87 0.44 3.31
CA LYS A 206 15.37 1.60 2.56
C LYS A 206 16.61 1.26 1.73
N GLU A 207 17.29 0.16 2.03
CA GLU A 207 18.45 -0.33 1.31
C GLU A 207 18.09 -1.31 0.20
N THR A 208 18.98 -1.44 -0.79
CA THR A 208 18.69 -2.22 -1.99
C THR A 208 18.57 -3.70 -1.69
N GLU A 209 19.48 -4.27 -0.88
CA GLU A 209 19.54 -5.70 -0.63
C GLU A 209 18.23 -6.19 0.00
N ASP A 210 17.91 -5.69 1.19
CA ASP A 210 16.74 -6.15 1.92
C ASP A 210 15.43 -5.79 1.24
N SER A 211 15.34 -4.56 0.71
CA SER A 211 14.09 -4.12 0.09
C SER A 211 13.75 -4.91 -1.16
N PHE A 212 14.74 -5.17 -2.05
CA PHE A 212 14.51 -5.96 -3.27
C PHE A 212 14.32 -7.45 -2.97
N ALA A 213 15.11 -8.03 -2.05
CA ALA A 213 14.94 -9.41 -1.64
C ALA A 213 13.57 -9.66 -0.99
N SER A 214 13.15 -8.75 -0.11
CA SER A 214 11.82 -8.81 0.51
C SER A 214 10.70 -8.71 -0.52
N ALA A 215 10.80 -7.79 -1.50
CA ALA A 215 9.82 -7.65 -2.56
C ALA A 215 9.77 -8.88 -3.47
N ALA A 216 10.93 -9.44 -3.80
CA ALA A 216 11.03 -10.64 -4.61
C ALA A 216 10.44 -11.86 -3.87
N ASN A 217 10.77 -12.03 -2.58
CA ASN A 217 10.21 -13.08 -1.74
C ASN A 217 8.69 -12.96 -1.61
N TYR A 218 8.17 -11.75 -1.42
CA TYR A 218 6.73 -11.49 -1.37
C TYR A 218 6.03 -11.92 -2.66
N LEU A 219 6.52 -11.51 -3.83
CA LEU A 219 5.95 -11.89 -5.12
C LEU A 219 6.02 -13.41 -5.35
N ASN A 220 7.17 -14.03 -5.04
CA ASN A 220 7.33 -15.48 -5.16
C ASN A 220 6.34 -16.22 -4.25
N SER A 221 6.19 -15.78 -3.00
CA SER A 221 5.24 -16.36 -2.04
C SER A 221 3.78 -16.20 -2.46
N LEU A 222 3.45 -15.17 -3.24
CA LEU A 222 2.12 -14.99 -3.86
C LEU A 222 1.91 -15.86 -5.11
N GLY A 223 2.91 -16.63 -5.53
CA GLY A 223 2.82 -17.49 -6.71
C GLY A 223 3.09 -16.77 -8.03
N TRP A 224 3.88 -15.68 -8.02
CA TRP A 224 4.31 -15.03 -9.26
C TRP A 224 5.01 -16.04 -10.19
N ASP A 225 4.59 -16.07 -11.44
CA ASP A 225 5.11 -16.98 -12.47
C ASP A 225 5.84 -16.17 -13.55
N ASN A 226 7.15 -16.21 -13.50
CA ASN A 226 8.02 -15.46 -14.43
C ASN A 226 7.93 -15.95 -15.89
N THR A 227 7.29 -17.09 -16.14
CA THR A 227 7.02 -17.59 -17.50
C THR A 227 5.85 -16.88 -18.17
N LYS A 228 5.08 -16.11 -17.40
CA LYS A 228 3.92 -15.34 -17.87
C LYS A 228 4.21 -13.86 -17.78
N PRO A 229 3.99 -13.07 -18.84
CA PRO A 229 4.13 -11.61 -18.75
C PRO A 229 2.94 -11.00 -18.02
N CYS A 230 3.14 -9.81 -17.42
CA CYS A 230 2.07 -9.06 -16.73
C CYS A 230 0.95 -8.64 -17.68
N PHE A 231 1.28 -8.35 -18.94
CA PHE A 231 0.33 -7.89 -19.97
C PHE A 231 0.87 -8.17 -21.37
N TYR A 232 -0.04 -8.18 -22.33
CA TYR A 232 0.26 -8.18 -23.76
C TYR A 232 -0.28 -6.91 -24.41
N LYS A 233 0.54 -6.24 -25.22
CA LYS A 233 0.03 -5.25 -26.16
C LYS A 233 -0.57 -6.00 -27.34
N ILE A 234 -1.87 -5.79 -27.57
CA ILE A 234 -2.60 -6.41 -28.66
C ILE A 234 -3.04 -5.36 -29.69
N GLU A 235 -3.21 -5.79 -30.94
CA GLU A 235 -3.85 -5.01 -31.98
C GLU A 235 -5.25 -5.55 -32.21
N LEU A 236 -6.24 -4.66 -32.26
CA LEU A 236 -7.60 -5.03 -32.56
C LEU A 236 -7.84 -5.02 -34.07
N ASN A 237 -8.63 -5.99 -34.57
CA ASN A 237 -9.11 -6.02 -35.94
C ASN A 237 -10.50 -5.40 -36.10
N LYS A 238 -11.19 -5.18 -34.99
CA LYS A 238 -12.48 -4.50 -34.87
C LYS A 238 -12.72 -4.07 -33.43
N ASP A 239 -13.69 -3.19 -33.22
CA ASP A 239 -14.04 -2.71 -31.87
C ASP A 239 -14.45 -3.86 -30.97
N ILE A 240 -13.94 -3.81 -29.75
CA ILE A 240 -14.29 -4.72 -28.68
C ILE A 240 -15.45 -4.13 -27.85
N PRO A 241 -16.45 -4.94 -27.45
CA PRO A 241 -17.56 -4.44 -26.64
C PRO A 241 -17.08 -3.80 -25.33
N ASN A 242 -17.65 -2.65 -24.96
CA ASN A 242 -17.31 -1.95 -23.73
C ASN A 242 -17.44 -2.85 -22.46
N SER A 243 -18.37 -3.80 -22.48
CA SER A 243 -18.52 -4.79 -21.39
C SER A 243 -17.33 -5.73 -21.21
N TYR A 244 -16.37 -5.72 -22.14
CA TYR A 244 -15.13 -6.50 -22.06
C TYR A 244 -13.97 -5.68 -21.52
N LEU A 245 -14.11 -4.36 -21.45
CA LEU A 245 -13.05 -3.44 -21.06
C LEU A 245 -13.09 -3.17 -19.55
N ASN A 246 -11.93 -3.09 -18.94
CA ASN A 246 -11.74 -2.62 -17.57
C ASN A 246 -11.27 -1.17 -17.62
N VAL A 247 -12.21 -0.24 -17.58
CA VAL A 247 -11.92 1.21 -17.65
C VAL A 247 -11.58 1.82 -16.28
N SER A 248 -11.87 1.10 -15.19
CA SER A 248 -11.57 1.55 -13.83
C SER A 248 -10.25 0.99 -13.35
N ALA A 249 -9.36 1.83 -12.81
CA ALA A 249 -8.12 1.40 -12.18
C ALA A 249 -8.34 0.72 -10.81
N LYS A 250 -9.53 0.87 -10.22
CA LYS A 250 -9.86 0.37 -8.88
C LYS A 250 -10.08 -1.13 -8.82
N LYS A 251 -10.72 -1.70 -9.83
CA LYS A 251 -11.11 -3.11 -9.82
C LYS A 251 -11.20 -3.68 -11.24
N ILE A 252 -10.64 -4.85 -11.44
CA ILE A 252 -10.88 -5.63 -12.66
C ILE A 252 -12.28 -6.21 -12.61
N HIS A 253 -13.17 -5.71 -13.45
CA HIS A 253 -14.58 -6.13 -13.52
C HIS A 253 -14.84 -7.17 -14.59
N SER A 254 -13.96 -7.28 -15.60
CA SER A 254 -14.16 -8.14 -16.73
C SER A 254 -13.01 -9.14 -16.86
N THR A 255 -13.36 -10.40 -16.76
CA THR A 255 -12.47 -11.54 -17.05
C THR A 255 -13.11 -12.36 -18.16
N LYS A 256 -12.40 -12.57 -19.26
CA LYS A 256 -12.94 -13.32 -20.41
C LYS A 256 -12.03 -14.49 -20.76
N LYS A 257 -12.65 -15.62 -21.13
CA LYS A 257 -11.89 -16.70 -21.72
C LYS A 257 -11.29 -16.24 -23.04
N VAL A 258 -10.04 -16.59 -23.29
CA VAL A 258 -9.26 -16.20 -24.47
C VAL A 258 -10.01 -16.45 -25.76
N LYS A 259 -10.72 -17.59 -25.88
CA LYS A 259 -11.54 -17.93 -27.07
C LYS A 259 -12.57 -16.87 -27.46
N TYR A 260 -13.11 -16.09 -26.52
CA TYR A 260 -14.07 -15.04 -26.83
C TYR A 260 -13.40 -13.77 -27.36
N LEU A 261 -12.09 -13.57 -27.08
CA LEU A 261 -11.31 -12.44 -27.55
C LEU A 261 -10.74 -12.66 -28.96
N LYS A 262 -10.62 -13.92 -29.42
CA LYS A 262 -10.01 -14.31 -30.70
C LYS A 262 -10.52 -13.52 -31.91
N LYS A 263 -11.83 -13.27 -31.96
CA LYS A 263 -12.47 -12.56 -33.10
C LYS A 263 -12.16 -11.05 -33.14
N TYR A 264 -11.57 -10.50 -32.10
CA TYR A 264 -11.27 -9.06 -31.99
C TYR A 264 -9.78 -8.75 -32.13
N ILE A 265 -8.90 -9.76 -31.97
CA ILE A 265 -7.46 -9.56 -31.89
C ILE A 265 -6.78 -10.03 -33.16
N LYS A 266 -5.91 -9.18 -33.74
CA LYS A 266 -4.99 -9.58 -34.79
C LYS A 266 -3.89 -10.48 -34.21
N ASN A 267 -3.38 -11.41 -35.02
CA ASN A 267 -2.24 -12.29 -34.65
C ASN A 267 -2.43 -12.99 -33.29
N PHE A 268 -3.56 -13.63 -33.12
CA PHE A 268 -4.02 -14.23 -31.87
C PHE A 268 -3.17 -15.42 -31.37
N ASN A 269 -2.42 -16.10 -32.22
CA ASN A 269 -1.81 -17.42 -31.95
C ASN A 269 -0.92 -17.48 -30.70
N PHE A 270 -0.30 -16.37 -30.28
CA PHE A 270 0.52 -16.31 -29.09
C PHE A 270 -0.27 -16.39 -27.77
N LEU A 271 -1.59 -16.16 -27.83
CA LEU A 271 -2.51 -16.21 -26.69
C LEU A 271 -3.14 -17.59 -26.48
N ASP A 272 -3.01 -18.52 -27.44
CA ASP A 272 -3.67 -19.83 -27.39
C ASP A 272 -3.22 -20.68 -26.17
N LYS A 273 -2.05 -20.36 -25.60
CA LYS A 273 -1.54 -21.03 -24.40
C LYS A 273 -2.19 -20.58 -23.09
N TYR A 274 -3.09 -19.59 -23.12
CA TYR A 274 -3.79 -19.09 -21.94
C TYR A 274 -5.28 -19.39 -22.02
N ASP A 275 -5.87 -19.80 -20.91
CA ASP A 275 -7.31 -20.10 -20.84
C ASP A 275 -8.14 -18.84 -20.60
N VAL A 276 -7.60 -17.90 -19.81
CA VAL A 276 -8.31 -16.69 -19.36
C VAL A 276 -7.37 -15.49 -19.40
N LEU A 277 -7.88 -14.36 -19.89
CA LEU A 277 -7.25 -13.05 -19.82
C LEU A 277 -8.20 -12.01 -19.21
N ASN A 278 -7.63 -11.04 -18.53
CA ASN A 278 -8.33 -9.83 -18.12
C ASN A 278 -8.11 -8.77 -19.20
N ALA A 279 -9.19 -8.15 -19.66
CA ALA A 279 -9.16 -7.10 -20.69
C ALA A 279 -9.40 -5.71 -20.07
#